data_c9d1b67e86f01c6532de0f42408916b8
#
_entry.id   c9d1b67e86f01c6532de0f42408916b8
#
_cell.length_a   1.000
_cell.length_b   1.000
_cell.length_c   1.000
_cell.angle_alpha   90.00
_cell.angle_beta   90.00
_cell.angle_gamma   90.00
#
_symmetry.space_group_name_H-M   'P 1'
#
loop_
_entity.id
_entity.type
_entity.pdbx_description
1 polymer ?
#
loop_
_entity_poly.entity_id
_entity_poly.type
_entity_poly.pdbx_seq_one_letter_code
_entity_poly.pdbx_strand_id
1 'polypeptide(L)'
;MEEGKIKKMVREGYAKIAKTENCCCSPKVIKKIGYSKKELKFVPKGADFSLGCGNPVALASLKEGETVLDLGSGAGLDCFLAANIVGEKGNVIGVDMTPEMIDKARENCRKGNYNNVEFRLGEIENLPVADNTADVIISNCVINLSPNKRRVFEEAFRTLKLGGRLMISDIVLLQELPESVKKSVQAYIGCLSGAVMKDKYIELIKDAGFQDVKIVEETRFPIDFIVNDSTAKAIMKELNIPAKKAKNFANSVASIKVYGVKP
;
A
#
# COMPACT_ATOMS: atom_id res chain seq x y z
N MET A 1 -15.39 -13.32 -8.08
CA MET A 1 -15.99 -13.25 -6.72
C MET A 1 -16.77 -11.94 -6.62
N GLU A 2 -17.86 -11.92 -5.86
CA GLU A 2 -18.58 -10.66 -5.55
C GLU A 2 -17.70 -9.71 -4.74
N GLU A 3 -17.75 -8.40 -5.03
CA GLU A 3 -16.91 -7.38 -4.39
C GLU A 3 -16.97 -7.42 -2.86
N GLY A 4 -18.17 -7.57 -2.28
CA GLY A 4 -18.34 -7.65 -0.83
C GLY A 4 -17.66 -8.85 -0.20
N LYS A 5 -17.62 -10.00 -0.89
CA LYS A 5 -16.89 -11.19 -0.41
C LYS A 5 -15.37 -10.97 -0.43
N ILE A 6 -14.86 -10.30 -1.46
CA ILE A 6 -13.44 -9.94 -1.56
C ILE A 6 -13.04 -9.03 -0.40
N LYS A 7 -13.77 -7.93 -0.18
CA LYS A 7 -13.49 -6.98 0.88
C LYS A 7 -13.54 -7.63 2.27
N LYS A 8 -14.55 -8.49 2.52
CA LYS A 8 -14.65 -9.26 3.76
C LYS A 8 -13.41 -10.14 3.98
N MET A 9 -13.02 -10.90 2.96
CA MET A 9 -11.86 -11.80 3.01
C MET A 9 -10.56 -11.05 3.30
N VAL A 10 -10.33 -9.91 2.63
CA VAL A 10 -9.16 -9.06 2.85
C VAL A 10 -9.17 -8.53 4.28
N ARG A 11 -10.28 -7.95 4.74
CA ARG A 11 -10.43 -7.41 6.09
C ARG A 11 -10.16 -8.46 7.16
N GLU A 12 -10.71 -9.67 7.03
CA GLU A 12 -10.44 -10.78 7.97
C GLU A 12 -8.98 -11.22 7.96
N GLY A 13 -8.32 -11.21 6.80
CA GLY A 13 -6.90 -11.51 6.67
C GLY A 13 -6.03 -10.48 7.42
N TYR A 14 -6.26 -9.20 7.19
CA TYR A 14 -5.52 -8.12 7.84
C TYR A 14 -5.85 -7.97 9.33
N ALA A 15 -7.09 -8.26 9.75
CA ALA A 15 -7.46 -8.33 11.16
C ALA A 15 -6.67 -9.42 11.92
N LYS A 16 -6.42 -10.56 11.30
CA LYS A 16 -5.54 -11.60 11.88
C LYS A 16 -4.10 -11.10 12.03
N ILE A 17 -3.58 -10.43 11.02
CA ILE A 17 -2.22 -9.85 11.06
C ILE A 17 -2.12 -8.81 12.18
N ALA A 18 -3.08 -7.91 12.31
CA ALA A 18 -3.11 -6.88 13.35
C ALA A 18 -3.09 -7.45 14.78
N LYS A 19 -3.67 -8.64 14.99
CA LYS A 19 -3.71 -9.34 16.28
C LYS A 19 -2.41 -10.08 16.62
N THR A 20 -1.56 -10.34 15.62
CA THR A 20 -0.27 -10.98 15.86
C THR A 20 0.74 -9.90 16.29
N GLU A 21 1.36 -10.07 17.46
CA GLU A 21 2.43 -9.15 17.93
C GLU A 21 3.76 -9.32 17.19
N ASN A 22 3.85 -10.33 16.32
CA ASN A 22 5.06 -10.65 15.57
C ASN A 22 5.05 -9.97 14.20
N CYS A 23 5.99 -9.07 13.99
CA CYS A 23 6.38 -8.58 12.69
C CYS A 23 6.72 -9.77 11.77
N CYS A 24 5.95 -9.96 10.69
CA CYS A 24 6.13 -11.10 9.77
C CYS A 24 7.46 -11.08 9.01
N CYS A 25 8.19 -9.97 9.05
CA CYS A 25 9.40 -9.78 8.27
C CYS A 25 10.63 -9.44 9.12
N SER A 26 11.77 -9.99 8.70
CA SER A 26 13.04 -9.65 9.33
C SER A 26 13.47 -8.21 9.00
N PRO A 27 14.32 -7.56 9.84
CA PRO A 27 14.87 -6.22 9.56
C PRO A 27 15.57 -6.10 8.19
N LYS A 28 15.93 -7.23 7.57
CA LYS A 28 16.52 -7.29 6.23
C LYS A 28 15.49 -6.99 5.12
N VAL A 29 14.22 -7.32 5.34
CA VAL A 29 13.14 -7.10 4.36
C VAL A 29 12.81 -5.61 4.29
N ILE A 30 12.66 -4.95 5.44
CA ILE A 30 12.35 -3.51 5.55
C ILE A 30 13.36 -2.65 4.77
N LYS A 31 14.66 -2.99 4.87
CA LYS A 31 15.70 -2.30 4.09
C LYS A 31 15.56 -2.52 2.57
N LYS A 32 15.12 -3.71 2.15
CA LYS A 32 14.98 -4.04 0.72
C LYS A 32 13.81 -3.32 0.06
N ILE A 33 12.78 -2.96 0.83
CA ILE A 33 11.62 -2.19 0.35
C ILE A 33 11.81 -0.68 0.45
N GLY A 34 13.01 -0.20 0.83
CA GLY A 34 13.40 1.20 0.69
C GLY A 34 13.32 2.05 1.96
N TYR A 35 12.98 1.47 3.13
CA TYR A 35 13.04 2.20 4.41
C TYR A 35 14.44 2.17 5.02
N SER A 36 14.95 3.33 5.43
CA SER A 36 16.24 3.44 6.11
C SER A 36 16.09 3.16 7.62
N LYS A 37 17.18 2.70 8.25
CA LYS A 37 17.21 2.55 9.71
C LYS A 37 16.97 3.86 10.44
N LYS A 38 17.30 5.00 9.83
CA LYS A 38 17.13 6.33 10.40
C LYS A 38 15.66 6.71 10.46
N GLU A 39 14.90 6.47 9.39
CA GLU A 39 13.46 6.70 9.32
C GLU A 39 12.72 5.89 10.37
N LEU A 40 13.03 4.59 10.47
CA LEU A 40 12.35 3.69 11.40
C LEU A 40 12.62 3.99 12.89
N LYS A 41 13.66 4.74 13.23
CA LYS A 41 13.91 5.17 14.62
C LYS A 41 12.89 6.15 15.15
N PHE A 42 12.26 6.91 14.28
CA PHE A 42 11.28 7.94 14.63
C PHE A 42 9.84 7.46 14.58
N VAL A 43 9.61 6.17 14.25
CA VAL A 43 8.29 5.60 14.16
C VAL A 43 7.98 4.78 15.42
N PRO A 44 6.75 4.85 15.97
CA PRO A 44 6.36 4.06 17.13
C PRO A 44 6.55 2.56 16.91
N LYS A 45 7.06 1.87 17.93
CA LYS A 45 7.16 0.39 17.89
C LYS A 45 5.75 -0.20 17.75
N GLY A 46 5.55 -1.04 16.73
CA GLY A 46 4.26 -1.65 16.43
C GLY A 46 3.51 -1.00 15.26
N ALA A 47 4.03 0.09 14.67
CA ALA A 47 3.49 0.65 13.43
C ALA A 47 3.95 -0.12 12.18
N ASP A 48 5.07 -0.84 12.26
CA ASP A 48 5.65 -1.57 11.16
C ASP A 48 5.25 -3.05 11.19
N PHE A 49 4.43 -3.45 10.25
CA PHE A 49 4.12 -4.86 9.93
C PHE A 49 4.86 -5.38 8.71
N SER A 50 5.68 -4.54 8.06
CA SER A 50 6.43 -4.89 6.84
C SER A 50 5.56 -5.45 5.70
N LEU A 51 4.36 -4.90 5.55
CA LEU A 51 3.36 -5.34 4.57
C LEU A 51 3.44 -4.58 3.23
N GLY A 52 4.25 -3.51 3.17
CA GLY A 52 4.43 -2.70 1.97
C GLY A 52 5.38 -3.32 0.94
N CYS A 53 5.34 -2.81 -0.28
CA CYS A 53 6.24 -3.19 -1.37
C CYS A 53 7.19 -2.07 -1.80
N GLY A 54 7.19 -0.93 -1.09
CA GLY A 54 8.05 0.22 -1.35
C GLY A 54 7.98 1.26 -0.23
N ASN A 55 8.65 2.41 -0.45
CA ASN A 55 8.57 3.59 0.40
C ASN A 55 8.03 4.77 -0.42
N PRO A 56 6.71 4.96 -0.48
CA PRO A 56 6.11 6.06 -1.24
C PRO A 56 6.45 7.43 -0.63
N VAL A 57 6.65 7.49 0.69
CA VAL A 57 6.98 8.73 1.42
C VAL A 57 8.30 9.33 0.94
N ALA A 58 9.33 8.49 0.75
CA ALA A 58 10.65 8.95 0.30
C ALA A 58 10.61 9.61 -1.10
N LEU A 59 9.66 9.24 -1.96
CA LEU A 59 9.53 9.74 -3.33
C LEU A 59 8.43 10.79 -3.50
N ALA A 60 7.55 10.95 -2.51
CA ALA A 60 6.43 11.89 -2.58
C ALA A 60 6.88 13.37 -2.52
N SER A 61 8.16 13.64 -2.25
CA SER A 61 8.71 15.00 -2.12
C SER A 61 7.87 15.89 -1.19
N LEU A 62 7.53 15.36 -0.01
CA LEU A 62 6.68 16.03 0.97
C LEU A 62 7.34 17.33 1.44
N LYS A 63 6.51 18.34 1.72
CA LYS A 63 6.92 19.67 2.19
C LYS A 63 6.26 19.97 3.53
N GLU A 64 6.92 20.83 4.33
CA GLU A 64 6.35 21.34 5.57
C GLU A 64 5.00 22.02 5.32
N GLY A 65 4.01 21.71 6.17
CA GLY A 65 2.67 22.28 6.11
C GLY A 65 1.70 21.57 5.17
N GLU A 66 2.12 20.56 4.39
CA GLU A 66 1.23 19.82 3.51
C GLU A 66 0.27 18.90 4.28
N THR A 67 -0.91 18.68 3.71
CA THR A 67 -1.86 17.64 4.12
C THR A 67 -1.64 16.39 3.29
N VAL A 68 -1.30 15.28 3.94
CA VAL A 68 -1.05 13.99 3.32
C VAL A 68 -2.20 13.03 3.61
N LEU A 69 -2.68 12.33 2.60
CA LEU A 69 -3.67 11.25 2.72
C LEU A 69 -3.01 9.91 2.37
N ASP A 70 -3.03 8.97 3.32
CA ASP A 70 -2.49 7.62 3.15
C ASP A 70 -3.63 6.62 2.91
N LEU A 71 -3.64 5.98 1.75
CA LEU A 71 -4.63 4.97 1.38
C LEU A 71 -4.17 3.59 1.85
N GLY A 72 -4.94 2.96 2.76
CA GLY A 72 -4.59 1.69 3.37
C GLY A 72 -3.46 1.83 4.39
N SER A 73 -3.63 2.74 5.34
CA SER A 73 -2.59 3.15 6.28
C SER A 73 -2.11 2.04 7.24
N GLY A 74 -2.85 0.93 7.35
CA GLY A 74 -2.52 -0.13 8.28
C GLY A 74 -2.34 0.39 9.70
N ALA A 75 -1.23 0.04 10.36
CA ALA A 75 -0.90 0.50 11.71
C ALA A 75 -0.17 1.88 11.74
N GLY A 76 -0.07 2.57 10.58
CA GLY A 76 0.33 3.97 10.50
C GLY A 76 1.80 4.23 10.13
N LEU A 77 2.57 3.25 9.66
CA LEU A 77 3.99 3.41 9.34
C LEU A 77 4.25 4.63 8.44
N ASP A 78 3.64 4.66 7.26
CA ASP A 78 3.84 5.72 6.28
C ASP A 78 3.25 7.06 6.75
N CYS A 79 2.14 7.02 7.52
CA CYS A 79 1.58 8.21 8.15
C CYS A 79 2.55 8.88 9.13
N PHE A 80 3.24 8.11 10.00
CA PHE A 80 4.18 8.69 10.97
C PHE A 80 5.45 9.21 10.28
N LEU A 81 5.91 8.54 9.23
CA LEU A 81 7.02 9.05 8.41
C LEU A 81 6.64 10.36 7.73
N ALA A 82 5.46 10.43 7.14
CA ALA A 82 4.94 11.65 6.51
C ALA A 82 4.79 12.78 7.54
N ALA A 83 4.24 12.49 8.72
CA ALA A 83 4.03 13.48 9.78
C ALA A 83 5.34 14.14 10.24
N ASN A 84 6.42 13.36 10.34
CA ASN A 84 7.74 13.88 10.69
C ASN A 84 8.31 14.84 9.62
N ILE A 85 7.87 14.70 8.36
CA ILE A 85 8.34 15.54 7.24
C ILE A 85 7.48 16.81 7.13
N VAL A 86 6.15 16.66 7.20
CA VAL A 86 5.25 17.81 7.05
C VAL A 86 5.23 18.73 8.29
N GLY A 87 5.72 18.24 9.43
CA GLY A 87 5.86 19.00 10.65
C GLY A 87 4.52 19.38 11.31
N GLU A 88 4.59 20.20 12.38
CA GLU A 88 3.41 20.56 13.19
C GLU A 88 2.35 21.37 12.43
N LYS A 89 2.73 22.05 11.36
CA LYS A 89 1.80 22.82 10.50
C LYS A 89 1.09 21.98 9.45
N GLY A 90 1.62 20.76 9.16
CA GLY A 90 1.03 19.81 8.24
C GLY A 90 0.09 18.84 8.94
N ASN A 91 -0.70 18.12 8.16
CA ASN A 91 -1.63 17.12 8.65
C ASN A 91 -1.46 15.81 7.90
N VAL A 92 -1.70 14.68 8.55
CA VAL A 92 -1.71 13.37 7.94
C VAL A 92 -3.00 12.65 8.27
N ILE A 93 -3.68 12.15 7.25
CA ILE A 93 -4.92 11.38 7.36
C ILE A 93 -4.64 9.98 6.86
N GLY A 94 -4.72 8.97 7.73
CA GLY A 94 -4.65 7.57 7.35
C GLY A 94 -6.04 6.96 7.22
N VAL A 95 -6.32 6.26 6.13
CA VAL A 95 -7.58 5.53 5.92
C VAL A 95 -7.29 4.05 5.79
N ASP A 96 -7.99 3.21 6.56
CA ASP A 96 -7.95 1.75 6.44
C ASP A 96 -9.34 1.16 6.69
N MET A 97 -9.67 0.06 6.00
CA MET A 97 -10.97 -0.59 6.17
C MET A 97 -11.02 -1.61 7.31
N THR A 98 -9.88 -1.91 7.95
CA THR A 98 -9.74 -2.92 8.99
C THR A 98 -9.78 -2.25 10.36
N PRO A 99 -10.85 -2.47 11.19
CA PRO A 99 -10.95 -1.85 12.51
C PRO A 99 -9.74 -2.11 13.40
N GLU A 100 -9.22 -3.33 13.41
CA GLU A 100 -8.06 -3.71 14.21
C GLU A 100 -6.77 -2.97 13.82
N MET A 101 -6.60 -2.65 12.52
CA MET A 101 -5.49 -1.82 12.04
C MET A 101 -5.65 -0.38 12.52
N ILE A 102 -6.86 0.19 12.40
CA ILE A 102 -7.17 1.55 12.87
C ILE A 102 -6.97 1.69 14.38
N ASP A 103 -7.40 0.72 15.17
CA ASP A 103 -7.21 0.73 16.62
C ASP A 103 -5.71 0.74 16.98
N LYS A 104 -4.93 -0.09 16.29
CA LYS A 104 -3.48 -0.15 16.45
C LYS A 104 -2.79 1.15 16.01
N ALA A 105 -3.21 1.72 14.90
CA ALA A 105 -2.70 2.99 14.40
C ALA A 105 -2.96 4.14 15.40
N ARG A 106 -4.17 4.21 15.95
CA ARG A 106 -4.53 5.19 16.99
C ARG A 106 -3.76 4.99 18.29
N GLU A 107 -3.52 3.73 18.69
CA GLU A 107 -2.66 3.40 19.83
C GLU A 107 -1.23 3.89 19.60
N ASN A 108 -0.66 3.61 18.43
CA ASN A 108 0.68 4.05 18.04
C ASN A 108 0.78 5.57 17.97
N CYS A 109 -0.24 6.26 17.46
CA CYS A 109 -0.36 7.71 17.42
C CYS A 109 -0.24 8.32 18.82
N ARG A 110 -1.00 7.78 19.79
CA ARG A 110 -0.93 8.22 21.20
C ARG A 110 0.44 7.97 21.82
N LYS A 111 1.02 6.77 21.60
CA LYS A 111 2.35 6.41 22.12
C LYS A 111 3.47 7.28 21.55
N GLY A 112 3.34 7.70 20.31
CA GLY A 112 4.29 8.55 19.60
C GLY A 112 4.06 10.06 19.83
N ASN A 113 2.99 10.46 20.54
CA ASN A 113 2.58 11.86 20.73
C ASN A 113 2.40 12.64 19.43
N TYR A 114 1.84 11.99 18.38
CA TYR A 114 1.53 12.64 17.12
C TYR A 114 0.20 13.40 17.23
N ASN A 115 0.23 14.73 17.19
CA ASN A 115 -0.95 15.60 17.27
C ASN A 115 -1.48 16.00 15.89
N ASN A 116 -0.70 15.76 14.83
CA ASN A 116 -1.00 16.10 13.44
C ASN A 116 -1.34 14.87 12.59
N VAL A 117 -1.67 13.74 13.22
CA VAL A 117 -2.04 12.49 12.52
C VAL A 117 -3.40 12.03 13.00
N GLU A 118 -4.31 11.74 12.08
CA GLU A 118 -5.59 11.12 12.38
C GLU A 118 -5.82 9.84 11.54
N PHE A 119 -6.56 8.89 12.11
CA PHE A 119 -6.90 7.64 11.44
C PHE A 119 -8.41 7.48 11.34
N ARG A 120 -8.89 7.23 10.11
CA ARG A 120 -10.30 7.06 9.78
C ARG A 120 -10.58 5.65 9.28
N LEU A 121 -11.60 5.02 9.85
CA LEU A 121 -12.10 3.75 9.33
C LEU A 121 -12.89 4.02 8.05
N GLY A 122 -12.48 3.39 6.94
CA GLY A 122 -13.15 3.57 5.64
C GLY A 122 -12.54 2.71 4.54
N GLU A 123 -13.29 2.56 3.46
CA GLU A 123 -12.85 1.88 2.24
C GLU A 123 -12.22 2.89 1.28
N ILE A 124 -11.15 2.48 0.59
CA ILE A 124 -10.43 3.36 -0.35
C ILE A 124 -11.25 3.67 -1.61
N GLU A 125 -12.29 2.89 -1.91
CA GLU A 125 -13.27 3.16 -2.97
C GLU A 125 -14.35 4.19 -2.57
N ASN A 126 -14.38 4.58 -1.28
CA ASN A 126 -15.32 5.58 -0.76
C ASN A 126 -14.69 6.28 0.45
N LEU A 127 -13.74 7.17 0.18
CA LEU A 127 -12.90 7.80 1.19
C LEU A 127 -13.71 8.72 2.13
N PRO A 128 -13.58 8.55 3.46
CA PRO A 128 -14.21 9.45 4.43
C PRO A 128 -13.42 10.77 4.56
N VAL A 129 -13.16 11.40 3.42
CA VAL A 129 -12.38 12.64 3.27
C VAL A 129 -13.12 13.55 2.29
N ALA A 130 -13.20 14.84 2.61
CA ALA A 130 -13.86 15.82 1.76
C ALA A 130 -13.08 16.06 0.45
N ASP A 131 -13.75 16.62 -0.54
CA ASP A 131 -13.14 17.01 -1.80
C ASP A 131 -12.02 18.04 -1.58
N ASN A 132 -10.98 17.98 -2.40
CA ASN A 132 -9.87 18.94 -2.42
C ASN A 132 -9.24 19.20 -1.04
N THR A 133 -9.04 18.13 -0.26
CA THR A 133 -8.49 18.21 1.10
C THR A 133 -6.96 17.97 1.12
N ALA A 134 -6.47 16.98 0.38
CA ALA A 134 -5.08 16.56 0.43
C ALA A 134 -4.20 17.31 -0.59
N ASP A 135 -3.00 17.68 -0.18
CA ASP A 135 -1.95 18.17 -1.08
C ASP A 135 -1.23 16.98 -1.73
N VAL A 136 -1.10 15.88 -0.98
CA VAL A 136 -0.42 14.67 -1.42
C VAL A 136 -1.22 13.44 -1.04
N ILE A 137 -1.34 12.48 -1.95
CA ILE A 137 -1.80 11.13 -1.65
C ILE A 137 -0.64 10.17 -1.75
N ILE A 138 -0.48 9.33 -0.74
CA ILE A 138 0.43 8.18 -0.75
C ILE A 138 -0.36 6.89 -0.64
N SER A 139 0.21 5.80 -1.16
CA SER A 139 -0.36 4.45 -1.01
C SER A 139 0.74 3.40 -1.14
N ASN A 140 0.68 2.36 -0.32
CA ASN A 140 1.67 1.31 -0.31
C ASN A 140 1.03 -0.09 -0.31
N CYS A 141 1.00 -0.73 -1.48
CA CYS A 141 0.53 -2.11 -1.67
C CYS A 141 -0.92 -2.38 -1.26
N VAL A 142 -1.83 -1.41 -1.41
CA VAL A 142 -3.23 -1.58 -1.00
C VAL A 142 -4.21 -1.57 -2.18
N ILE A 143 -3.92 -0.84 -3.26
CA ILE A 143 -4.89 -0.65 -4.36
C ILE A 143 -5.22 -1.97 -5.04
N ASN A 144 -4.27 -2.92 -5.06
CA ASN A 144 -4.51 -4.26 -5.58
C ASN A 144 -5.51 -5.08 -4.76
N LEU A 145 -5.73 -4.74 -3.50
CA LEU A 145 -6.73 -5.39 -2.65
C LEU A 145 -8.15 -4.91 -2.95
N SER A 146 -8.29 -3.76 -3.61
CA SER A 146 -9.58 -3.26 -4.07
C SER A 146 -10.09 -4.03 -5.28
N PRO A 147 -11.35 -4.50 -5.29
CA PRO A 147 -11.97 -5.06 -6.47
C PRO A 147 -12.30 -4.00 -7.54
N ASN A 148 -12.40 -2.71 -7.16
CA ASN A 148 -12.75 -1.61 -8.03
C ASN A 148 -11.67 -0.50 -8.03
N LYS A 149 -10.55 -0.77 -8.70
CA LYS A 149 -9.42 0.17 -8.79
C LYS A 149 -9.75 1.49 -9.47
N ARG A 150 -10.67 1.47 -10.45
CA ARG A 150 -11.16 2.69 -11.10
C ARG A 150 -11.75 3.63 -10.05
N ARG A 151 -12.62 3.11 -9.20
CA ARG A 151 -13.25 3.91 -8.13
C ARG A 151 -12.24 4.45 -7.13
N VAL A 152 -11.20 3.67 -6.81
CA VAL A 152 -10.10 4.13 -5.93
C VAL A 152 -9.40 5.35 -6.53
N PHE A 153 -9.06 5.33 -7.81
CA PHE A 153 -8.41 6.47 -8.45
C PHE A 153 -9.34 7.69 -8.62
N GLU A 154 -10.63 7.47 -8.85
CA GLU A 154 -11.64 8.54 -8.85
C GLU A 154 -11.75 9.22 -7.48
N GLU A 155 -11.75 8.44 -6.38
CA GLU A 155 -11.76 8.97 -5.02
C GLU A 155 -10.45 9.68 -4.65
N ALA A 156 -9.31 9.13 -5.07
CA ALA A 156 -8.03 9.80 -4.92
C ALA A 156 -8.01 11.15 -5.66
N PHE A 157 -8.52 11.18 -6.89
CA PHE A 157 -8.64 12.43 -7.65
C PHE A 157 -9.59 13.43 -6.99
N ARG A 158 -10.74 12.97 -6.48
CA ARG A 158 -11.72 13.83 -5.79
C ARG A 158 -11.10 14.50 -4.57
N THR A 159 -10.39 13.74 -3.75
CA THR A 159 -9.86 14.21 -2.46
C THR A 159 -8.59 15.05 -2.57
N LEU A 160 -7.85 14.97 -3.67
CA LEU A 160 -6.70 15.85 -3.94
C LEU A 160 -7.15 17.26 -4.27
N LYS A 161 -6.39 18.26 -3.81
CA LYS A 161 -6.46 19.65 -4.27
C LYS A 161 -5.99 19.78 -5.72
N LEU A 162 -6.37 20.82 -6.41
CA LEU A 162 -5.77 21.22 -7.69
C LEU A 162 -4.26 21.44 -7.49
N GLY A 163 -3.45 20.94 -8.40
CA GLY A 163 -1.98 20.93 -8.27
C GLY A 163 -1.45 19.89 -7.28
N GLY A 164 -2.33 19.15 -6.58
CA GLY A 164 -1.94 18.06 -5.69
C GLY A 164 -1.38 16.86 -6.44
N ARG A 165 -0.61 16.03 -5.76
CA ARG A 165 0.11 14.90 -6.36
C ARG A 165 -0.17 13.56 -5.69
N LEU A 166 -0.05 12.52 -6.48
CA LEU A 166 -0.18 11.13 -6.10
C LEU A 166 1.19 10.46 -6.14
N MET A 167 1.53 9.66 -5.11
CA MET A 167 2.69 8.77 -5.08
C MET A 167 2.27 7.41 -4.56
N ILE A 168 2.26 6.43 -5.45
CA ILE A 168 1.86 5.05 -5.15
C ILE A 168 3.06 4.12 -5.30
N SER A 169 3.19 3.18 -4.37
CA SER A 169 4.03 1.98 -4.52
C SER A 169 3.12 0.76 -4.57
N ASP A 170 3.07 0.04 -5.68
CA ASP A 170 2.21 -1.14 -5.81
C ASP A 170 2.82 -2.22 -6.71
N ILE A 171 2.23 -3.41 -6.67
CA ILE A 171 2.61 -4.55 -7.50
C ILE A 171 1.81 -4.49 -8.81
N VAL A 172 2.48 -4.74 -9.92
CA VAL A 172 1.84 -4.89 -11.24
C VAL A 172 2.29 -6.18 -11.93
N LEU A 173 1.47 -6.65 -12.85
CA LEU A 173 1.78 -7.79 -13.69
C LEU A 173 2.54 -7.34 -14.94
N LEU A 174 3.61 -8.05 -15.24
CA LEU A 174 4.35 -7.96 -16.51
C LEU A 174 3.90 -9.06 -17.49
N GLN A 175 3.30 -10.13 -16.95
CA GLN A 175 2.72 -11.25 -17.70
C GLN A 175 1.49 -11.76 -16.96
N GLU A 176 0.55 -12.35 -17.68
CA GLU A 176 -0.65 -12.95 -17.10
C GLU A 176 -0.32 -14.06 -16.09
N LEU A 177 -1.03 -14.05 -14.98
CA LEU A 177 -0.90 -15.08 -13.95
C LEU A 177 -1.71 -16.32 -14.33
N PRO A 178 -1.25 -17.54 -13.97
CA PRO A 178 -2.05 -18.75 -14.08
C PRO A 178 -3.37 -18.62 -13.32
N GLU A 179 -4.43 -19.22 -13.86
CA GLU A 179 -5.77 -19.19 -13.25
C GLU A 179 -5.82 -19.72 -11.82
N SER A 180 -4.98 -20.70 -11.49
CA SER A 180 -4.84 -21.21 -10.11
C SER A 180 -4.39 -20.15 -9.13
N VAL A 181 -3.47 -19.25 -9.55
CA VAL A 181 -2.97 -18.15 -8.71
C VAL A 181 -4.03 -17.06 -8.60
N LYS A 182 -4.69 -16.70 -9.70
CA LYS A 182 -5.77 -15.69 -9.71
C LYS A 182 -6.91 -16.05 -8.76
N LYS A 183 -7.15 -17.35 -8.53
CA LYS A 183 -8.21 -17.86 -7.63
C LYS A 183 -7.75 -18.08 -6.20
N SER A 184 -6.46 -17.96 -5.89
CA SER A 184 -5.93 -18.18 -4.53
C SER A 184 -6.25 -17.00 -3.61
N VAL A 185 -6.86 -17.32 -2.46
CA VAL A 185 -7.15 -16.36 -1.40
C VAL A 185 -5.87 -15.79 -0.80
N GLN A 186 -4.87 -16.63 -0.59
CA GLN A 186 -3.57 -16.20 -0.03
C GLN A 186 -2.85 -15.27 -0.99
N ALA A 187 -2.89 -15.57 -2.30
CA ALA A 187 -2.31 -14.70 -3.30
C ALA A 187 -3.05 -13.35 -3.41
N TYR A 188 -4.35 -13.30 -3.11
CA TYR A 188 -5.11 -12.07 -3.08
C TYR A 188 -4.72 -11.20 -1.86
N ILE A 189 -4.70 -11.78 -0.66
CA ILE A 189 -4.25 -11.09 0.57
C ILE A 189 -2.80 -10.58 0.42
N GLY A 190 -1.96 -11.33 -0.32
CA GLY A 190 -0.59 -10.93 -0.67
C GLY A 190 -0.49 -9.94 -1.84
N CYS A 191 -1.55 -9.25 -2.21
CA CYS A 191 -1.61 -8.24 -3.31
C CYS A 191 -1.30 -8.79 -4.72
N LEU A 192 -1.17 -10.11 -4.89
CA LEU A 192 -0.75 -10.70 -6.16
C LEU A 192 -1.94 -10.99 -7.09
N SER A 193 -2.99 -11.68 -6.59
CA SER A 193 -4.14 -12.06 -7.43
C SER A 193 -5.01 -10.88 -7.85
N GLY A 194 -4.98 -9.79 -7.08
CA GLY A 194 -5.65 -8.55 -7.43
C GLY A 194 -4.83 -7.62 -8.32
N ALA A 195 -3.55 -7.91 -8.55
CA ALA A 195 -2.70 -7.09 -9.42
C ALA A 195 -3.19 -7.16 -10.87
N VAL A 196 -3.07 -6.04 -11.58
CA VAL A 196 -3.41 -5.92 -13.01
C VAL A 196 -2.16 -5.69 -13.84
N MET A 197 -2.27 -5.84 -15.15
CA MET A 197 -1.17 -5.55 -16.08
C MET A 197 -0.70 -4.10 -15.91
N LYS A 198 0.60 -3.88 -15.99
CA LYS A 198 1.25 -2.57 -15.79
C LYS A 198 0.58 -1.45 -16.60
N ASP A 199 0.36 -1.70 -17.90
CA ASP A 199 -0.24 -0.68 -18.78
C ASP A 199 -1.67 -0.36 -18.37
N LYS A 200 -2.44 -1.38 -17.94
CA LYS A 200 -3.81 -1.18 -17.43
C LYS A 200 -3.84 -0.39 -16.12
N TYR A 201 -2.85 -0.61 -15.25
CA TYR A 201 -2.73 0.16 -14.01
C TYR A 201 -2.51 1.66 -14.29
N ILE A 202 -1.61 1.98 -15.21
CA ILE A 202 -1.33 3.37 -15.64
C ILE A 202 -2.53 3.99 -16.35
N GLU A 203 -3.23 3.23 -17.20
CA GLU A 203 -4.46 3.66 -17.87
C GLU A 203 -5.53 4.08 -16.85
N LEU A 204 -5.76 3.27 -15.81
CA LEU A 204 -6.75 3.57 -14.77
C LEU A 204 -6.46 4.89 -14.03
N ILE A 205 -5.18 5.21 -13.80
CA ILE A 205 -4.78 6.48 -13.18
C ILE A 205 -5.10 7.64 -14.12
N LYS A 206 -4.75 7.52 -15.41
CA LYS A 206 -5.01 8.54 -16.42
C LYS A 206 -6.52 8.76 -16.65
N ASP A 207 -7.28 7.67 -16.71
CA ASP A 207 -8.75 7.70 -16.87
C ASP A 207 -9.45 8.44 -15.73
N ALA A 208 -8.89 8.44 -14.52
CA ALA A 208 -9.40 9.20 -13.39
C ALA A 208 -9.13 10.71 -13.48
N GLY A 209 -8.35 11.17 -14.48
CA GLY A 209 -8.06 12.59 -14.74
C GLY A 209 -6.65 13.04 -14.36
N PHE A 210 -5.81 12.16 -13.80
CA PHE A 210 -4.43 12.51 -13.47
C PHE A 210 -3.59 12.80 -14.72
N GLN A 211 -2.75 13.83 -14.63
CA GLN A 211 -1.77 14.21 -15.66
C GLN A 211 -0.33 13.92 -15.16
N ASP A 212 0.64 14.03 -16.06
CA ASP A 212 2.06 13.78 -15.81
C ASP A 212 2.32 12.40 -15.15
N VAL A 213 1.46 11.42 -15.48
CA VAL A 213 1.54 10.06 -14.93
C VAL A 213 2.80 9.37 -15.43
N LYS A 214 3.70 9.04 -14.52
CA LYS A 214 4.97 8.38 -14.82
C LYS A 214 5.36 7.35 -13.76
N ILE A 215 5.99 6.27 -14.22
CA ILE A 215 6.66 5.32 -13.34
C ILE A 215 8.03 5.94 -12.99
N VAL A 216 8.24 6.27 -11.71
CA VAL A 216 9.49 6.86 -11.22
C VAL A 216 10.51 5.81 -10.83
N GLU A 217 10.04 4.61 -10.50
CA GLU A 217 10.89 3.46 -10.19
C GLU A 217 10.15 2.17 -10.53
N GLU A 218 10.86 1.21 -11.12
CA GLU A 218 10.38 -0.15 -11.37
C GLU A 218 11.42 -1.14 -10.84
N THR A 219 11.00 -2.02 -9.94
CA THR A 219 11.88 -3.04 -9.35
C THR A 219 11.26 -4.41 -9.53
N ARG A 220 12.01 -5.34 -10.13
CA ARG A 220 11.61 -6.76 -10.17
C ARG A 220 11.90 -7.42 -8.85
N PHE A 221 10.99 -8.26 -8.39
CA PHE A 221 11.22 -9.00 -7.16
C PHE A 221 12.37 -10.00 -7.33
N PRO A 222 13.43 -9.92 -6.49
CA PRO A 222 14.47 -10.93 -6.48
C PRO A 222 13.87 -12.30 -6.12
N ILE A 223 14.32 -13.35 -6.78
CA ILE A 223 13.86 -14.73 -6.54
C ILE A 223 13.99 -15.11 -5.07
N ASP A 224 15.08 -14.70 -4.43
CA ASP A 224 15.34 -14.93 -3.01
C ASP A 224 14.28 -14.29 -2.10
N PHE A 225 13.63 -13.22 -2.54
CA PHE A 225 12.54 -12.59 -1.82
C PHE A 225 11.30 -13.49 -1.86
N ILE A 226 10.93 -13.98 -3.05
CA ILE A 226 9.75 -14.86 -3.23
C ILE A 226 9.95 -16.19 -2.50
N VAL A 227 11.12 -16.78 -2.58
CA VAL A 227 11.41 -18.08 -1.94
C VAL A 227 11.49 -17.98 -0.42
N ASN A 228 11.82 -16.82 0.14
CA ASN A 228 11.98 -16.64 1.59
C ASN A 228 10.77 -15.94 2.24
N ASP A 229 9.91 -15.28 1.47
CA ASP A 229 8.71 -14.64 1.97
C ASP A 229 7.68 -15.65 2.47
N SER A 230 7.07 -15.40 3.63
CA SER A 230 6.11 -16.30 4.26
C SER A 230 4.81 -16.42 3.45
N THR A 231 4.36 -15.34 2.84
CA THR A 231 3.15 -15.29 2.01
C THR A 231 3.38 -16.05 0.70
N ALA A 232 4.52 -15.81 0.04
CA ALA A 232 4.90 -16.55 -1.15
C ALA A 232 5.04 -18.05 -0.88
N LYS A 233 5.63 -18.44 0.25
CA LYS A 233 5.70 -19.85 0.67
C LYS A 233 4.32 -20.46 0.90
N ALA A 234 3.41 -19.73 1.53
CA ALA A 234 2.03 -20.17 1.74
C ALA A 234 1.31 -20.39 0.41
N ILE A 235 1.44 -19.47 -0.53
CA ILE A 235 0.88 -19.57 -1.89
C ILE A 235 1.46 -20.77 -2.63
N MET A 236 2.78 -20.93 -2.61
CA MET A 236 3.46 -22.06 -3.26
C MET A 236 3.01 -23.41 -2.68
N LYS A 237 2.83 -23.49 -1.37
CA LYS A 237 2.34 -24.69 -0.68
C LYS A 237 0.88 -24.99 -1.03
N GLU A 238 0.00 -23.98 -0.96
CA GLU A 238 -1.43 -24.10 -1.30
C GLU A 238 -1.63 -24.60 -2.75
N LEU A 239 -0.84 -24.05 -3.68
CA LEU A 239 -0.98 -24.35 -5.11
C LEU A 239 -0.07 -25.47 -5.61
N ASN A 240 0.66 -26.16 -4.72
CA ASN A 240 1.65 -27.18 -5.06
C ASN A 240 2.65 -26.73 -6.15
N ILE A 241 3.12 -25.48 -6.10
CA ILE A 241 4.04 -24.92 -7.08
C ILE A 241 5.48 -25.32 -6.72
N PRO A 242 6.19 -26.06 -7.60
CA PRO A 242 7.59 -26.38 -7.35
C PRO A 242 8.48 -25.14 -7.29
N ALA A 243 9.49 -25.11 -6.42
CA ALA A 243 10.42 -23.98 -6.27
C ALA A 243 11.08 -23.57 -7.61
N LYS A 244 11.29 -24.51 -8.53
CA LYS A 244 11.84 -24.25 -9.88
C LYS A 244 10.90 -23.36 -10.73
N LYS A 245 9.58 -23.42 -10.51
CA LYS A 245 8.58 -22.56 -11.17
C LYS A 245 8.44 -21.19 -10.47
N ALA A 246 8.89 -21.04 -9.23
CA ALA A 246 8.88 -19.76 -8.53
C ALA A 246 9.67 -18.67 -9.28
N LYS A 247 10.72 -19.06 -10.01
CA LYS A 247 11.50 -18.14 -10.86
C LYS A 247 10.66 -17.50 -11.98
N ASN A 248 9.78 -18.26 -12.59
CA ASN A 248 8.91 -17.73 -13.65
C ASN A 248 7.90 -16.73 -13.06
N PHE A 249 7.41 -16.98 -11.85
CA PHE A 249 6.56 -16.05 -11.12
C PHE A 249 7.25 -14.72 -10.79
N ALA A 250 8.51 -14.80 -10.33
CA ALA A 250 9.29 -13.60 -10.06
C ALA A 250 9.39 -12.67 -11.27
N ASN A 251 9.51 -13.25 -12.47
CA ASN A 251 9.62 -12.49 -13.72
C ASN A 251 8.26 -11.93 -14.21
N SER A 252 7.14 -12.43 -13.67
CA SER A 252 5.79 -12.01 -14.07
C SER A 252 5.28 -10.80 -13.31
N VAL A 253 5.99 -10.34 -12.27
CA VAL A 253 5.57 -9.25 -11.39
C VAL A 253 6.68 -8.22 -11.18
N ALA A 254 6.28 -6.97 -11.00
CA ALA A 254 7.17 -5.88 -10.60
C ALA A 254 6.51 -5.02 -9.52
N SER A 255 7.32 -4.44 -8.64
CA SER A 255 6.91 -3.30 -7.84
C SER A 255 7.18 -2.04 -8.65
N ILE A 256 6.18 -1.19 -8.79
CA ILE A 256 6.30 0.11 -9.44
C ILE A 256 6.01 1.22 -8.45
N LYS A 257 6.68 2.36 -8.65
CA LYS A 257 6.34 3.60 -7.97
C LYS A 257 5.83 4.58 -9.00
N VAL A 258 4.61 5.03 -8.82
CA VAL A 258 3.89 5.85 -9.81
C VAL A 258 3.62 7.22 -9.22
N TYR A 259 3.97 8.24 -9.98
CA TYR A 259 3.67 9.64 -9.73
C TYR A 259 2.56 10.10 -10.69
N GLY A 260 1.69 11.00 -10.23
CA GLY A 260 0.69 11.70 -11.04
C GLY A 260 0.24 12.98 -10.37
N VAL A 261 -0.31 13.92 -11.13
CA VAL A 261 -0.77 15.25 -10.67
C VAL A 261 -2.23 15.45 -11.02
N LYS A 262 -3.00 16.03 -10.12
CA LYS A 262 -4.31 16.59 -10.40
C LYS A 262 -4.12 17.99 -10.99
N PRO A 263 -4.49 18.25 -12.27
CA PRO A 263 -4.30 19.54 -12.92
C PRO A 263 -5.12 20.67 -12.29
#